data_fa9267cdc0f425915ac968a370a9e05e
#
_entry.id   fa9267cdc0f425915ac968a370a9e05e
#
_cell.length_a   1.000
_cell.length_b   1.000
_cell.length_c   1.000
_cell.angle_alpha   90.00
_cell.angle_beta   90.00
_cell.angle_gamma   90.00
#
_symmetry.space_group_name_H-M   'P 1'
#
loop_
_entity.id
_entity.type
_entity.pdbx_description
1 polymer ?
#
loop_
_entity_poly.entity_id
_entity_poly.type
_entity_poly.pdbx_seq_one_letter_code
_entity_poly.pdbx_strand_id
1 'polypeptide(L)'
;MNRMLKGWKQTKRGEQFQARIVSYADDFVILSRGKADEALGWARGALTRLGLTLNEQKTSIRNAREERFGFLGYTFGPHFSRRTGREYIGCSPSKKSVNRIKEKVGEHLTPGNTAPWEEVRDRLNQKLRGWKAYFGYGSPTKAYEVLDEHVEERVRHFLKRRHKVSSRGTREFSMKRIFGELGVLRLRGPLREARP
;
A
#
# COMPACT_ATOMS: atom_id res chain seq x y z
N MET A 1 10.79 -20.55 9.24
CA MET A 1 11.49 -19.29 8.93
C MET A 1 12.62 -18.95 9.90
N ASN A 2 12.43 -18.87 11.22
CA ASN A 2 13.49 -18.49 12.19
C ASN A 2 14.79 -19.33 12.09
N ARG A 3 14.70 -20.66 11.88
CA ARG A 3 15.88 -21.53 11.72
C ARG A 3 16.67 -21.19 10.44
N MET A 4 16.00 -20.89 9.34
CA MET A 4 16.64 -20.44 8.09
C MET A 4 17.37 -19.10 8.32
N LEU A 5 16.75 -18.14 8.99
CA LEU A 5 17.37 -16.84 9.30
C LEU A 5 18.58 -16.98 10.24
N LYS A 6 18.52 -17.88 11.23
CA LYS A 6 19.68 -18.21 12.08
C LYS A 6 20.81 -18.80 11.23
N GLY A 7 20.52 -19.77 10.37
CA GLY A 7 21.50 -20.34 9.45
C GLY A 7 22.12 -19.29 8.52
N TRP A 8 21.32 -18.37 7.96
CA TRP A 8 21.82 -17.26 7.13
C TRP A 8 22.86 -16.41 7.87
N LYS A 9 22.58 -16.05 9.14
CA LYS A 9 23.48 -15.25 9.97
C LYS A 9 24.73 -16.02 10.38
N GLN A 10 24.57 -17.24 10.90
CA GLN A 10 25.67 -18.07 11.39
C GLN A 10 26.68 -18.45 10.31
N THR A 11 26.20 -18.70 9.09
CA THR A 11 27.07 -19.07 7.96
C THR A 11 27.53 -17.87 7.14
N LYS A 12 27.32 -16.63 7.62
CA LYS A 12 27.71 -15.36 6.97
C LYS A 12 27.30 -15.26 5.49
N ARG A 13 26.13 -15.83 5.14
CA ARG A 13 25.64 -15.85 3.74
C ARG A 13 25.34 -14.46 3.21
N GLY A 14 24.97 -13.52 4.08
CA GLY A 14 24.80 -12.11 3.70
C GLY A 14 26.06 -11.50 3.10
N GLU A 15 27.22 -11.78 3.67
CA GLU A 15 28.53 -11.32 3.16
C GLU A 15 28.89 -12.05 1.87
N GLN A 16 28.80 -13.37 1.87
CA GLN A 16 29.13 -14.24 0.72
C GLN A 16 28.32 -13.86 -0.54
N PHE A 17 27.03 -13.63 -0.39
CA PHE A 17 26.13 -13.29 -1.51
C PHE A 17 25.95 -11.79 -1.70
N GLN A 18 26.68 -10.94 -0.95
CA GLN A 18 26.46 -9.50 -0.93
C GLN A 18 24.96 -9.15 -0.80
N ALA A 19 24.30 -9.79 0.14
CA ALA A 19 22.86 -9.81 0.21
C ALA A 19 22.31 -9.60 1.61
N ARG A 20 21.08 -9.08 1.66
CA ARG A 20 20.29 -8.96 2.89
C ARG A 20 18.97 -9.70 2.71
N ILE A 21 18.59 -10.47 3.72
CA ILE A 21 17.29 -11.13 3.77
C ILE A 21 16.33 -10.32 4.66
N VAL A 22 15.14 -10.08 4.15
CA VAL A 22 14.03 -9.47 4.87
C VAL A 22 12.88 -10.45 4.85
N SER A 23 12.34 -10.79 6.01
CA SER A 23 11.23 -11.75 6.13
C SER A 23 10.10 -11.21 6.97
N TYR A 24 8.90 -11.62 6.63
CA TYR A 24 7.67 -11.35 7.37
C TYR A 24 6.77 -12.59 7.29
N ALA A 25 6.52 -13.22 8.43
CA ALA A 25 5.84 -14.52 8.52
C ALA A 25 6.50 -15.56 7.58
N ASP A 26 5.78 -16.04 6.58
CA ASP A 26 6.25 -17.01 5.60
C ASP A 26 6.83 -16.38 4.32
N ASP A 27 6.63 -15.07 4.13
CA ASP A 27 7.17 -14.35 3.00
C ASP A 27 8.58 -13.80 3.29
N PHE A 28 9.47 -13.85 2.30
CA PHE A 28 10.77 -13.21 2.41
C PHE A 28 11.28 -12.69 1.06
N VAL A 29 12.17 -11.72 1.14
CA VAL A 29 12.91 -11.17 0.00
C VAL A 29 14.39 -11.19 0.31
N ILE A 30 15.22 -11.59 -0.64
CA ILE A 30 16.66 -11.50 -0.59
C ILE A 30 17.10 -10.39 -1.56
N LEU A 31 17.69 -9.33 -1.02
CA LEU A 31 18.25 -8.22 -1.80
C LEU A 31 19.73 -8.49 -2.00
N SER A 32 20.13 -8.86 -3.22
CA SER A 32 21.51 -9.22 -3.56
C SER A 32 22.12 -8.30 -4.62
N ARG A 33 23.43 -8.14 -4.58
CA ARG A 33 24.22 -7.44 -5.60
C ARG A 33 24.92 -8.45 -6.49
N GLY A 34 24.23 -8.91 -7.55
CA GLY A 34 24.79 -9.76 -8.59
C GLY A 34 24.90 -11.25 -8.28
N LYS A 35 24.51 -11.72 -7.07
CA LYS A 35 24.56 -13.13 -6.66
C LYS A 35 23.19 -13.68 -6.25
N ALA A 36 22.16 -13.31 -7.00
CA ALA A 36 20.78 -13.66 -6.64
C ALA A 36 20.49 -15.16 -6.81
N ASP A 37 21.07 -15.80 -7.85
CA ASP A 37 20.89 -17.23 -8.13
C ASP A 37 21.50 -18.10 -7.04
N GLU A 38 22.73 -17.78 -6.61
CA GLU A 38 23.39 -18.52 -5.53
C GLU A 38 22.64 -18.33 -4.19
N ALA A 39 22.13 -17.11 -3.92
CA ALA A 39 21.34 -16.84 -2.73
C ALA A 39 20.02 -17.62 -2.75
N LEU A 40 19.35 -17.72 -3.90
CA LEU A 40 18.13 -18.51 -4.07
C LEU A 40 18.43 -20.02 -3.91
N GLY A 41 19.51 -20.52 -4.52
CA GLY A 41 19.94 -21.91 -4.39
C GLY A 41 20.20 -22.30 -2.93
N TRP A 42 20.89 -21.44 -2.18
CA TRP A 42 21.07 -21.63 -0.75
C TRP A 42 19.74 -21.64 0.03
N ALA A 43 18.84 -20.70 -0.27
CA ALA A 43 17.54 -20.62 0.41
C ALA A 43 16.70 -21.89 0.16
N ARG A 44 16.67 -22.40 -1.08
CA ARG A 44 16.04 -23.70 -1.39
C ARG A 44 16.60 -24.83 -0.53
N GLY A 45 17.92 -25.01 -0.55
CA GLY A 45 18.56 -26.07 0.22
C GLY A 45 18.34 -25.93 1.73
N ALA A 46 18.33 -24.70 2.25
CA ALA A 46 18.03 -24.45 3.65
C ALA A 46 16.58 -24.81 4.02
N LEU A 47 15.62 -24.46 3.20
CA LEU A 47 14.19 -24.79 3.42
C LEU A 47 13.94 -26.30 3.27
N THR A 48 14.50 -26.96 2.27
CA THR A 48 14.40 -28.41 2.09
C THR A 48 14.90 -29.17 3.32
N ARG A 49 16.03 -28.77 3.91
CA ARG A 49 16.54 -29.37 5.17
C ARG A 49 15.61 -29.14 6.37
N LEU A 50 14.74 -28.17 6.29
CA LEU A 50 13.72 -27.89 7.33
C LEU A 50 12.37 -28.56 7.03
N GLY A 51 12.27 -29.38 5.97
CA GLY A 51 11.03 -29.99 5.53
C GLY A 51 10.05 -29.00 4.90
N LEU A 52 10.54 -27.85 4.43
CA LEU A 52 9.75 -26.80 3.78
C LEU A 52 10.09 -26.70 2.30
N THR A 53 9.12 -26.32 1.48
CA THR A 53 9.28 -26.10 0.05
C THR A 53 9.00 -24.65 -0.33
N LEU A 54 9.74 -24.14 -1.32
CA LEU A 54 9.42 -22.86 -1.95
C LEU A 54 8.21 -23.03 -2.89
N ASN A 55 7.35 -22.04 -2.89
CA ASN A 55 6.33 -21.94 -3.93
C ASN A 55 6.97 -21.37 -5.20
N GLU A 56 7.34 -22.24 -6.13
CA GLU A 56 8.06 -21.88 -7.37
C GLU A 56 7.25 -20.89 -8.24
N GLN A 57 5.93 -20.98 -8.24
CA GLN A 57 5.08 -20.04 -9.00
C GLN A 57 5.13 -18.60 -8.46
N LYS A 58 5.48 -18.44 -7.17
CA LYS A 58 5.59 -17.14 -6.51
C LYS A 58 7.04 -16.71 -6.32
N THR A 59 8.00 -17.60 -6.57
CA THR A 59 9.43 -17.31 -6.40
C THR A 59 10.01 -16.86 -7.73
N SER A 60 10.65 -15.68 -7.75
CA SER A 60 11.30 -15.16 -8.95
C SER A 60 12.49 -14.28 -8.58
N ILE A 61 13.50 -14.27 -9.45
CA ILE A 61 14.59 -13.28 -9.41
C ILE A 61 14.20 -12.11 -10.30
N ARG A 62 14.36 -10.90 -9.80
CA ARG A 62 14.02 -9.66 -10.50
C ARG A 62 15.16 -8.65 -10.42
N ASN A 63 15.46 -8.00 -11.53
CA ASN A 63 16.31 -6.83 -11.51
C ASN A 63 15.51 -5.61 -11.02
N ALA A 64 15.69 -5.20 -9.76
CA ALA A 64 14.96 -4.12 -9.14
C ALA A 64 15.18 -2.74 -9.82
N ARG A 65 16.21 -2.59 -10.67
CA ARG A 65 16.45 -1.36 -11.45
C ARG A 65 15.63 -1.29 -12.73
N GLU A 66 15.16 -2.43 -13.23
CA GLU A 66 14.45 -2.53 -14.51
C GLU A 66 13.02 -3.00 -14.31
N GLU A 67 12.80 -3.87 -13.33
CA GLU A 67 11.53 -4.51 -13.11
C GLU A 67 10.89 -4.12 -11.76
N ARG A 68 9.57 -4.23 -11.72
CA ARG A 68 8.81 -4.04 -10.48
C ARG A 68 8.44 -5.37 -9.86
N PHE A 69 8.49 -5.45 -8.54
CA PHE A 69 8.03 -6.60 -7.78
C PHE A 69 7.17 -6.19 -6.58
N GLY A 70 6.30 -7.09 -6.16
CA GLY A 70 5.41 -6.89 -5.02
C GLY A 70 5.95 -7.55 -3.76
N PHE A 71 5.91 -6.84 -2.63
CA PHE A 71 6.20 -7.41 -1.32
C PHE A 71 5.39 -6.68 -0.24
N LEU A 72 4.71 -7.42 0.64
CA LEU A 72 3.90 -6.88 1.75
C LEU A 72 2.90 -5.79 1.33
N GLY A 73 2.26 -5.95 0.18
CA GLY A 73 1.28 -4.99 -0.32
C GLY A 73 1.86 -3.74 -0.96
N TYR A 74 3.19 -3.60 -1.00
CA TYR A 74 3.90 -2.58 -1.76
C TYR A 74 4.35 -3.10 -3.12
N THR A 75 4.55 -2.20 -4.06
CA THR A 75 5.28 -2.41 -5.30
C THR A 75 6.61 -1.67 -5.21
N PHE A 76 7.70 -2.42 -5.36
CA PHE A 76 9.08 -1.92 -5.41
C PHE A 76 9.58 -1.88 -6.86
N GLY A 77 10.53 -1.01 -7.16
CA GLY A 77 11.18 -0.92 -8.47
C GLY A 77 11.60 0.49 -8.85
N PRO A 78 11.84 0.75 -10.14
CA PRO A 78 12.33 2.05 -10.59
C PRO A 78 11.30 3.15 -10.36
N HIS A 79 11.76 4.23 -9.75
CA HIS A 79 11.07 5.48 -9.52
C HIS A 79 11.93 6.64 -10.03
N PHE A 80 11.28 7.76 -10.35
CA PHE A 80 11.92 8.96 -10.81
C PHE A 80 11.65 10.12 -9.85
N SER A 81 12.71 10.80 -9.41
CA SER A 81 12.63 11.99 -8.57
C SER A 81 12.46 13.25 -9.42
N ARG A 82 11.28 13.86 -9.38
CA ARG A 82 11.04 15.15 -10.06
C ARG A 82 11.95 16.27 -9.59
N ARG A 83 12.40 16.21 -8.32
CA ARG A 83 13.26 17.24 -7.74
C ARG A 83 14.70 17.16 -8.22
N THR A 84 15.23 15.96 -8.43
CA THR A 84 16.65 15.74 -8.75
C THR A 84 16.90 15.23 -10.17
N GLY A 85 15.86 14.90 -10.93
CA GLY A 85 15.96 14.27 -12.25
C GLY A 85 16.59 12.87 -12.24
N ARG A 86 16.72 12.23 -11.08
CA ARG A 86 17.42 10.95 -10.94
C ARG A 86 16.45 9.79 -10.75
N GLU A 87 16.80 8.65 -11.33
CA GLU A 87 16.17 7.39 -11.03
C GLU A 87 16.67 6.82 -9.71
N TYR A 88 15.77 6.14 -8.99
CA TYR A 88 16.09 5.44 -7.75
C TYR A 88 15.15 4.24 -7.57
N ILE A 89 15.57 3.26 -6.79
CA ILE A 89 14.68 2.16 -6.40
C ILE A 89 13.79 2.65 -5.25
N GLY A 90 12.51 2.75 -5.53
CA GLY A 90 11.50 3.21 -4.57
C GLY A 90 10.42 2.17 -4.29
N CYS A 91 9.47 2.55 -3.46
CA CYS A 91 8.26 1.75 -3.24
C CYS A 91 7.01 2.64 -3.20
N SER A 92 5.89 2.04 -3.56
CA SER A 92 4.56 2.65 -3.48
C SER A 92 3.51 1.60 -3.12
N PRO A 93 2.35 1.97 -2.56
CA PRO A 93 1.25 1.05 -2.35
C PRO A 93 0.89 0.33 -3.65
N SER A 94 0.71 -0.99 -3.61
CA SER A 94 0.36 -1.77 -4.80
C SER A 94 -1.07 -1.45 -5.26
N LYS A 95 -1.34 -1.63 -6.56
CA LYS A 95 -2.70 -1.49 -7.11
C LYS A 95 -3.71 -2.38 -6.36
N LYS A 96 -3.31 -3.60 -5.99
CA LYS A 96 -4.14 -4.53 -5.22
C LYS A 96 -4.49 -3.97 -3.85
N SER A 97 -3.54 -3.34 -3.16
CA SER A 97 -3.76 -2.71 -1.85
C SER A 97 -4.69 -1.49 -1.95
N VAL A 98 -4.54 -0.68 -2.99
CA VAL A 98 -5.43 0.45 -3.28
C VAL A 98 -6.86 -0.02 -3.58
N ASN A 99 -7.02 -1.05 -4.43
CA ASN A 99 -8.34 -1.58 -4.74
C ASN A 99 -9.03 -2.17 -3.52
N ARG A 100 -8.30 -2.92 -2.67
CA ARG A 100 -8.85 -3.48 -1.43
C ARG A 100 -9.39 -2.42 -0.47
N ILE A 101 -8.73 -1.28 -0.32
CA ILE A 101 -9.28 -0.20 0.51
C ILE A 101 -10.46 0.49 -0.15
N LYS A 102 -10.47 0.65 -1.49
CA LYS A 102 -11.63 1.16 -2.24
C LYS A 102 -12.87 0.28 -2.02
N GLU A 103 -12.71 -1.03 -2.09
CA GLU A 103 -13.77 -2.01 -1.79
C GLU A 103 -14.30 -1.82 -0.37
N LYS A 104 -13.42 -1.77 0.64
CA LYS A 104 -13.79 -1.54 2.04
C LYS A 104 -14.51 -0.20 2.29
N VAL A 105 -14.16 0.83 1.55
CA VAL A 105 -14.88 2.13 1.56
C VAL A 105 -16.26 1.96 0.94
N GLY A 106 -16.37 1.25 -0.17
CA GLY A 106 -17.64 0.94 -0.83
C GLY A 106 -18.60 0.15 0.04
N GLU A 107 -18.12 -0.92 0.68
CA GLU A 107 -18.88 -1.75 1.62
C GLU A 107 -19.41 -0.96 2.82
N HIS A 108 -18.67 0.06 3.26
CA HIS A 108 -19.06 0.91 4.38
C HIS A 108 -20.11 1.96 4.01
N LEU A 109 -20.02 2.51 2.80
CA LEU A 109 -20.88 3.57 2.28
C LEU A 109 -22.01 2.99 1.39
N THR A 110 -22.71 1.99 1.90
CA THR A 110 -23.85 1.38 1.19
C THR A 110 -25.17 2.11 1.49
N PRO A 111 -26.16 2.01 0.60
CA PRO A 111 -27.50 2.58 0.85
C PRO A 111 -28.17 2.07 2.12
N GLY A 112 -27.89 0.82 2.51
CA GLY A 112 -28.44 0.20 3.72
C GLY A 112 -27.81 0.67 5.03
N ASN A 113 -26.72 1.45 4.98
CA ASN A 113 -26.14 1.99 6.21
C ASN A 113 -26.93 3.22 6.67
N THR A 114 -27.76 3.04 7.68
CA THR A 114 -28.64 4.09 8.26
C THR A 114 -28.07 4.73 9.51
N ALA A 115 -26.86 4.34 9.95
CA ALA A 115 -26.21 4.90 11.15
C ALA A 115 -26.03 6.43 11.06
N PRO A 116 -25.98 7.18 12.17
CA PRO A 116 -25.69 8.63 12.17
C PRO A 116 -24.42 8.96 11.39
N TRP A 117 -24.38 10.14 10.76
CA TRP A 117 -23.24 10.52 9.91
C TRP A 117 -21.91 10.48 10.67
N GLU A 118 -21.92 10.95 11.91
CA GLU A 118 -20.75 10.99 12.79
C GLU A 118 -20.13 9.59 12.95
N GLU A 119 -20.96 8.59 13.17
CA GLU A 119 -20.52 7.21 13.31
C GLU A 119 -19.99 6.65 11.98
N VAL A 120 -20.69 6.91 10.88
CA VAL A 120 -20.25 6.50 9.53
C VAL A 120 -18.90 7.13 9.20
N ARG A 121 -18.77 8.45 9.43
CA ARG A 121 -17.52 9.20 9.22
C ARG A 121 -16.36 8.63 10.06
N ASP A 122 -16.60 8.39 11.35
CA ASP A 122 -15.53 7.98 12.26
C ASP A 122 -15.02 6.58 11.93
N ARG A 123 -15.89 5.65 11.59
CA ARG A 123 -15.53 4.32 11.09
C ARG A 123 -14.80 4.38 9.74
N LEU A 124 -15.23 5.25 8.83
CA LEU A 124 -14.53 5.52 7.58
C LEU A 124 -13.12 6.04 7.85
N ASN A 125 -13.01 7.07 8.68
CA ASN A 125 -11.74 7.69 9.05
C ASN A 125 -10.78 6.71 9.75
N GLN A 126 -11.29 5.80 10.58
CA GLN A 126 -10.49 4.74 11.20
C GLN A 126 -9.86 3.82 10.14
N LYS A 127 -10.64 3.38 9.14
CA LYS A 127 -10.13 2.56 8.02
C LYS A 127 -9.05 3.30 7.24
N LEU A 128 -9.28 4.57 6.92
CA LEU A 128 -8.34 5.41 6.15
C LEU A 128 -7.05 5.68 6.95
N ARG A 129 -7.15 5.98 8.27
CA ARG A 129 -5.98 6.15 9.15
C ARG A 129 -5.13 4.87 9.23
N GLY A 130 -5.77 3.73 9.45
CA GLY A 130 -5.07 2.45 9.52
C GLY A 130 -4.35 2.13 8.21
N TRP A 131 -5.00 2.37 7.06
CA TRP A 131 -4.38 2.18 5.75
C TRP A 131 -3.21 3.15 5.53
N LYS A 132 -3.38 4.44 5.85
CA LYS A 132 -2.35 5.47 5.74
C LYS A 132 -1.14 5.17 6.63
N ALA A 133 -1.36 4.71 7.85
CA ALA A 133 -0.30 4.35 8.79
C ALA A 133 0.57 3.22 8.24
N TYR A 134 -0.04 2.20 7.62
CA TYR A 134 0.69 1.09 7.01
C TYR A 134 1.35 1.50 5.69
N PHE A 135 0.66 2.23 4.82
CA PHE A 135 1.11 2.59 3.48
C PHE A 135 1.70 4.01 3.37
N GLY A 136 2.28 4.51 4.45
CA GLY A 136 2.89 5.84 4.51
C GLY A 136 4.34 5.92 4.01
N TYR A 137 4.97 4.79 3.72
CA TYR A 137 6.38 4.76 3.31
C TYR A 137 6.56 4.91 1.80
N GLY A 138 7.74 5.40 1.41
CA GLY A 138 8.13 5.55 0.01
C GLY A 138 7.39 6.67 -0.71
N SER A 139 6.72 6.37 -1.82
CA SER A 139 6.03 7.34 -2.69
C SER A 139 4.52 7.09 -2.74
N PRO A 140 3.77 7.36 -1.66
CA PRO A 140 2.34 7.07 -1.60
C PRO A 140 1.46 8.12 -2.28
N THR A 141 1.99 9.26 -2.73
CA THR A 141 1.23 10.44 -3.19
C THR A 141 0.17 10.10 -4.25
N LYS A 142 0.55 9.35 -5.29
CA LYS A 142 -0.41 8.93 -6.32
C LYS A 142 -1.53 8.02 -5.79
N ALA A 143 -1.19 7.13 -4.84
CA ALA A 143 -2.19 6.26 -4.22
C ALA A 143 -3.16 7.08 -3.33
N TYR A 144 -2.65 8.05 -2.59
CA TYR A 144 -3.46 8.96 -1.80
C TYR A 144 -4.40 9.81 -2.67
N GLU A 145 -3.92 10.28 -3.82
CA GLU A 145 -4.70 11.02 -4.82
C GLU A 145 -5.92 10.22 -5.29
N VAL A 146 -5.64 9.03 -5.79
CA VAL A 146 -6.67 8.09 -6.28
C VAL A 146 -7.65 7.67 -5.20
N LEU A 147 -7.22 7.59 -3.94
CA LEU A 147 -8.09 7.25 -2.82
C LEU A 147 -8.92 8.44 -2.35
N ASP A 148 -8.34 9.63 -2.27
CA ASP A 148 -9.08 10.84 -1.91
C ASP A 148 -10.22 11.11 -2.91
N GLU A 149 -9.96 10.98 -4.22
CA GLU A 149 -10.98 11.09 -5.27
C GLU A 149 -12.08 10.04 -5.12
N HIS A 150 -11.70 8.79 -4.89
CA HIS A 150 -12.67 7.71 -4.68
C HIS A 150 -13.52 7.92 -3.43
N VAL A 151 -12.91 8.33 -2.32
CA VAL A 151 -13.62 8.61 -1.06
C VAL A 151 -14.58 9.77 -1.24
N GLU A 152 -14.15 10.87 -1.89
CA GLU A 152 -14.99 12.01 -2.21
C GLU A 152 -16.24 11.59 -2.99
N GLU A 153 -16.05 10.83 -4.07
CA GLU A 153 -17.16 10.35 -4.90
C GLU A 153 -18.12 9.44 -4.13
N ARG A 154 -17.59 8.47 -3.37
CA ARG A 154 -18.41 7.54 -2.58
C ARG A 154 -19.19 8.23 -1.46
N VAL A 155 -18.56 9.16 -0.75
CA VAL A 155 -19.22 9.96 0.29
C VAL A 155 -20.30 10.85 -0.32
N ARG A 156 -20.02 11.52 -1.45
CA ARG A 156 -21.00 12.33 -2.18
C ARG A 156 -22.21 11.49 -2.58
N HIS A 157 -22.02 10.32 -3.16
CA HIS A 157 -23.10 9.43 -3.55
C HIS A 157 -23.91 8.94 -2.35
N PHE A 158 -23.24 8.59 -1.26
CA PHE A 158 -23.90 8.17 -0.02
C PHE A 158 -24.79 9.28 0.55
N LEU A 159 -24.25 10.48 0.72
CA LEU A 159 -24.98 11.62 1.29
C LEU A 159 -26.09 12.11 0.35
N LYS A 160 -25.83 12.17 -0.95
CA LYS A 160 -26.85 12.51 -1.96
C LYS A 160 -28.09 11.63 -1.82
N ARG A 161 -27.91 10.31 -1.72
CA ARG A 161 -29.03 9.36 -1.55
C ARG A 161 -29.74 9.58 -0.22
N ARG A 162 -28.98 9.74 0.84
CA ARG A 162 -29.50 9.94 2.20
C ARG A 162 -30.35 11.20 2.34
N HIS A 163 -29.92 12.30 1.71
CA HIS A 163 -30.61 13.58 1.73
C HIS A 163 -31.56 13.79 0.55
N LYS A 164 -31.78 12.77 -0.29
CA LYS A 164 -32.68 12.79 -1.46
C LYS A 164 -32.39 13.97 -2.41
N VAL A 165 -31.12 14.34 -2.58
CA VAL A 165 -30.69 15.42 -3.47
C VAL A 165 -30.87 14.97 -4.91
N SER A 166 -31.64 15.70 -5.72
CA SER A 166 -31.96 15.37 -7.13
C SER A 166 -30.80 15.67 -8.08
N SER A 167 -29.96 16.67 -7.75
CA SER A 167 -28.78 17.05 -8.52
C SER A 167 -27.66 16.02 -8.46
N ARG A 168 -26.54 16.26 -9.16
CA ARG A 168 -25.31 15.43 -9.00
C ARG A 168 -24.68 15.50 -7.60
N GLY A 169 -25.14 16.44 -6.76
CA GLY A 169 -24.65 16.64 -5.39
C GLY A 169 -23.24 17.28 -5.30
N THR A 170 -22.69 17.74 -6.42
CA THR A 170 -21.34 18.34 -6.43
C THR A 170 -21.28 19.71 -5.76
N ARG A 171 -22.39 20.45 -5.79
CA ARG A 171 -22.53 21.76 -5.13
C ARG A 171 -22.74 21.59 -3.64
N GLU A 172 -23.66 20.70 -3.26
CA GLU A 172 -24.04 20.41 -1.87
C GLU A 172 -22.95 19.65 -1.11
N PHE A 173 -22.26 18.74 -1.79
CA PHE A 173 -21.21 17.89 -1.22
C PHE A 173 -19.90 18.06 -2.01
N SER A 174 -19.39 19.30 -2.01
CA SER A 174 -18.11 19.63 -2.62
C SER A 174 -16.94 18.99 -1.85
N MET A 175 -15.77 18.88 -2.49
CA MET A 175 -14.54 18.41 -1.86
C MET A 175 -14.23 19.17 -0.57
N LYS A 176 -14.38 20.51 -0.59
CA LYS A 176 -14.16 21.38 0.59
C LYS A 176 -15.09 21.00 1.73
N ARG A 177 -16.36 20.76 1.43
CA ARG A 177 -17.34 20.36 2.43
C ARG A 177 -17.08 18.96 2.98
N ILE A 178 -16.80 17.99 2.12
CA ILE A 178 -16.55 16.59 2.54
C ILE A 178 -15.31 16.50 3.44
N PHE A 179 -14.18 17.03 3.01
CA PHE A 179 -12.92 16.91 3.76
C PHE A 179 -12.74 18.01 4.84
N GLY A 180 -13.47 19.11 4.75
CA GLY A 180 -13.46 20.19 5.74
C GLY A 180 -14.60 20.03 6.74
N GLU A 181 -15.81 20.49 6.38
CA GLU A 181 -16.95 20.60 7.30
C GLU A 181 -17.47 19.24 7.79
N LEU A 182 -17.57 18.25 6.91
CA LEU A 182 -18.08 16.93 7.24
C LEU A 182 -17.01 16.03 7.91
N GLY A 183 -15.77 16.47 8.01
CA GLY A 183 -14.71 15.85 8.79
C GLY A 183 -14.18 14.52 8.26
N VAL A 184 -14.34 14.24 6.97
CA VAL A 184 -13.74 13.05 6.34
C VAL A 184 -12.23 13.24 6.22
N LEU A 185 -11.45 12.21 6.57
CA LEU A 185 -10.00 12.25 6.49
C LEU A 185 -9.52 12.33 5.04
N ARG A 186 -8.73 13.34 4.71
CA ARG A 186 -8.00 13.44 3.45
C ARG A 186 -6.59 12.87 3.61
N LEU A 187 -6.21 11.92 2.75
CA LEU A 187 -4.92 11.24 2.87
C LEU A 187 -3.74 12.14 2.49
N ARG A 188 -3.91 13.03 1.52
CA ARG A 188 -2.90 14.04 1.12
C ARG A 188 -2.68 15.16 2.15
N GLY A 189 -3.38 15.14 3.27
CA GLY A 189 -3.39 16.20 4.28
C GLY A 189 -4.50 17.23 4.06
N PRO A 190 -4.58 18.26 4.90
CA PRO A 190 -5.64 19.27 4.83
C PRO A 190 -5.65 19.97 3.46
N LEU A 191 -6.82 20.48 3.08
CA LEU A 191 -6.94 21.35 1.92
C LEU A 191 -6.10 22.61 2.20
N ARG A 192 -5.17 22.92 1.32
CA ARG A 192 -4.50 24.22 1.39
C ARG A 192 -5.55 25.28 1.11
N GLU A 193 -5.73 26.20 2.03
CA GLU A 193 -6.46 27.42 1.74
C GLU A 193 -5.75 28.13 0.59
N ALA A 194 -6.52 28.55 -0.43
CA ALA A 194 -5.96 29.41 -1.45
C ALA A 194 -5.37 30.63 -0.72
N ARG A 195 -4.07 30.85 -0.86
CA ARG A 195 -3.47 32.09 -0.38
C ARG A 195 -4.20 33.24 -1.12
N PRO A 196 -4.63 34.26 -0.38
CA PRO A 196 -5.25 35.44 -0.97
C PRO A 196 -4.31 36.13 -1.97
#